data_d31c0de8d3c67bac6a427613c7cc9462
#
_entry.id   d31c0de8d3c67bac6a427613c7cc9462
#
_cell.length_a   1.000
_cell.length_b   1.000
_cell.length_c   1.000
_cell.angle_alpha   90.00
_cell.angle_beta   90.00
_cell.angle_gamma   90.00
#
_symmetry.space_group_name_H-M   'P 1'
#
loop_
_entity.id
_entity.type
_entity.pdbx_description
1 polymer ?
#
loop_
_entity_poly.entity_id
_entity_poly.type
_entity_poly.pdbx_seq_one_letter_code
_entity_poly.pdbx_strand_id
1 'polypeptide(L)'
;MEELRKLEEVQRMLTFVQSRGIPTTSSPDDCSCFLTKLILLLVQPCGELDLGKKCSLVSEYMPKISAAFLDEASKWLNGEGYEEKSVENALQLACSHKPESSSLDNSSEEMAMVGLDAMQRANSTLEDFCRSYFMFHGMDINKPQSVFQYLPVLSFTESYIYQLDRLNEKTLHAPSDEMNMLERGSQTEGQWLISRCTNMFKSDPFRPLSCLLECHGLLTKRIQDEFKSGEGYWALERKLCYALINKTEISVEDVIKAINQKSFDYRVLNLLLYQLRGEEVNELHMEFLSISEFLVEVADDLFDYEEDVIENNFNILRMFVRTYGACAPTVLAKYIAEAEEKYNNLLKMLDPQLSLNYRRRCEEATKEGGNMSAHPLGTWSIPPLILDEEFYRSSLLDSKTQL
;
A
#
# COMPACT_ATOMS: atom_id res chain seq x y z
N MET A 1 20.77 -7.77 2.33
CA MET A 1 22.21 -7.52 2.09
C MET A 1 22.78 -6.40 2.99
N GLU A 2 22.06 -5.30 3.18
CA GLU A 2 22.49 -4.20 4.05
C GLU A 2 22.59 -4.60 5.53
N GLU A 3 21.65 -5.37 6.04
CA GLU A 3 21.66 -5.91 7.42
C GLU A 3 22.87 -6.82 7.67
N LEU A 4 23.23 -7.66 6.70
CA LEU A 4 24.44 -8.50 6.80
C LEU A 4 25.71 -7.67 6.82
N ARG A 5 25.76 -6.56 6.08
CA ARG A 5 26.88 -5.62 6.06
C ARG A 5 27.03 -4.91 7.40
N LYS A 6 25.92 -4.46 8.01
CA LYS A 6 25.91 -3.87 9.35
C LYS A 6 26.40 -4.88 10.41
N LEU A 7 25.97 -6.14 10.31
CA LEU A 7 26.44 -7.20 11.20
C LEU A 7 27.95 -7.44 11.06
N GLU A 8 28.47 -7.44 9.83
CA GLU A 8 29.90 -7.57 9.56
C GLU A 8 30.70 -6.40 10.12
N GLU A 9 30.21 -5.16 9.99
CA GLU A 9 30.83 -3.98 10.59
C GLU A 9 30.91 -4.07 12.12
N VAL A 10 29.81 -4.51 12.77
CA VAL A 10 29.77 -4.76 14.21
C VAL A 10 30.78 -5.84 14.61
N GLN A 11 30.84 -6.95 13.87
CA GLN A 11 31.77 -8.04 14.15
C GLN A 11 33.24 -7.61 14.00
N ARG A 12 33.55 -6.86 12.95
CA ARG A 12 34.91 -6.31 12.74
C ARG A 12 35.32 -5.37 13.89
N MET A 13 34.40 -4.50 14.31
CA MET A 13 34.67 -3.56 15.41
C MET A 13 34.80 -4.30 16.74
N LEU A 14 34.02 -5.31 17.00
CA LEU A 14 34.14 -6.16 18.20
C LEU A 14 35.51 -6.83 18.25
N THR A 15 35.97 -7.42 17.15
CA THR A 15 37.28 -8.04 17.03
C THR A 15 38.41 -7.00 17.29
N PHE A 16 38.23 -5.79 16.75
CA PHE A 16 39.19 -4.69 17.00
C PHE A 16 39.27 -4.30 18.48
N VAL A 17 38.13 -4.10 19.16
CA VAL A 17 38.07 -3.75 20.59
C VAL A 17 38.72 -4.83 21.45
N GLN A 18 38.40 -6.11 21.15
CA GLN A 18 39.02 -7.24 21.84
C GLN A 18 40.55 -7.31 21.65
N SER A 19 41.03 -7.05 20.42
CA SER A 19 42.47 -7.07 20.11
C SER A 19 43.26 -5.99 20.86
N ARG A 20 42.60 -4.92 21.29
CA ARG A 20 43.23 -3.79 22.02
C ARG A 20 43.28 -3.99 23.54
N GLY A 21 42.75 -5.11 24.05
CA GLY A 21 42.89 -5.50 25.46
C GLY A 21 42.23 -4.50 26.43
N ILE A 22 41.14 -3.86 26.04
CA ILE A 22 40.40 -2.95 26.92
C ILE A 22 39.80 -3.82 28.04
N PRO A 23 40.26 -3.68 29.29
CA PRO A 23 39.83 -4.55 30.38
C PRO A 23 38.37 -4.29 30.72
N THR A 24 37.57 -5.30 30.69
CA THR A 24 36.17 -5.29 31.15
C THR A 24 36.10 -5.93 32.52
N THR A 25 35.69 -5.16 33.52
CA THR A 25 35.61 -5.60 34.92
C THR A 25 34.27 -6.21 35.29
N SER A 26 33.32 -6.27 34.38
CA SER A 26 32.01 -6.91 34.54
C SER A 26 31.63 -7.60 33.23
N SER A 27 30.87 -8.64 33.24
CA SER A 27 30.59 -9.58 32.17
C SER A 27 31.19 -9.22 30.78
N PRO A 28 32.20 -9.98 30.30
CA PRO A 28 33.07 -9.55 29.19
C PRO A 28 32.33 -9.22 27.90
N ASP A 29 31.20 -9.86 27.66
CA ASP A 29 30.46 -9.76 26.39
C ASP A 29 29.63 -8.47 26.29
N ASP A 30 28.97 -8.06 27.36
CA ASP A 30 28.09 -6.87 27.38
C ASP A 30 28.85 -5.56 27.25
N CYS A 31 29.98 -5.43 27.99
CA CYS A 31 30.84 -4.25 27.92
C CYS A 31 31.50 -4.11 26.54
N SER A 32 31.94 -5.24 25.96
CA SER A 32 32.52 -5.23 24.62
C SER A 32 31.49 -4.85 23.55
N CYS A 33 30.25 -5.32 23.70
CA CYS A 33 29.14 -4.96 22.82
C CYS A 33 28.79 -3.47 22.94
N PHE A 34 28.71 -2.94 24.15
CA PHE A 34 28.43 -1.51 24.39
C PHE A 34 29.52 -0.63 23.77
N LEU A 35 30.81 -0.91 24.07
CA LEU A 35 31.95 -0.16 23.53
C LEU A 35 31.99 -0.25 22.01
N THR A 36 31.73 -1.39 21.43
CA THR A 36 31.63 -1.55 19.97
C THR A 36 30.60 -0.64 19.35
N LYS A 37 29.39 -0.59 19.91
CA LYS A 37 28.31 0.27 19.43
C LYS A 37 28.65 1.75 19.61
N LEU A 38 29.24 2.13 20.74
CA LEU A 38 29.66 3.50 21.00
C LEU A 38 30.77 3.96 20.02
N ILE A 39 31.74 3.11 19.74
CA ILE A 39 32.82 3.43 18.78
C ILE A 39 32.24 3.54 17.37
N LEU A 40 31.36 2.64 16.97
CA LEU A 40 30.66 2.72 15.68
C LEU A 40 29.88 4.03 15.55
N LEU A 41 29.14 4.44 16.59
CA LEU A 41 28.38 5.69 16.59
C LEU A 41 29.33 6.91 16.41
N LEU A 42 30.51 6.88 17.02
CA LEU A 42 31.50 7.96 16.89
C LEU A 42 32.15 8.00 15.51
N VAL A 43 32.43 6.84 14.91
CA VAL A 43 33.15 6.74 13.63
C VAL A 43 32.22 6.93 12.43
N GLN A 44 30.96 6.46 12.53
CA GLN A 44 30.00 6.58 11.43
C GLN A 44 29.66 8.04 11.10
N PRO A 45 29.49 8.42 9.82
CA PRO A 45 29.05 9.75 9.43
C PRO A 45 27.73 10.15 10.11
N CYS A 46 27.68 11.39 10.62
CA CYS A 46 26.48 11.94 11.20
C CYS A 46 26.36 13.41 10.76
N GLY A 47 25.73 13.63 9.60
CA GLY A 47 25.64 14.95 9.00
C GLY A 47 27.00 15.61 8.85
N GLU A 48 27.13 16.87 9.32
CA GLU A 48 28.37 17.65 9.28
C GLU A 48 29.28 17.47 10.55
N LEU A 49 28.91 16.53 11.44
CA LEU A 49 29.66 16.25 12.64
C LEU A 49 30.85 15.35 12.33
N ASP A 50 32.03 15.93 12.34
CA ASP A 50 33.29 15.18 12.33
C ASP A 50 33.57 14.48 13.68
N LEU A 51 34.56 13.59 13.72
CA LEU A 51 34.92 12.84 14.92
C LEU A 51 35.32 13.77 16.08
N GLY A 52 36.02 14.86 15.82
CA GLY A 52 36.45 15.82 16.85
C GLY A 52 35.24 16.49 17.51
N LYS A 53 34.30 16.98 16.71
CA LYS A 53 33.03 17.57 17.19
C LYS A 53 32.18 16.57 17.98
N LYS A 54 32.10 15.34 17.53
CA LYS A 54 31.41 14.28 18.27
C LYS A 54 32.03 13.98 19.63
N CYS A 55 33.36 13.87 19.68
CA CYS A 55 34.06 13.68 20.94
C CYS A 55 33.89 14.86 21.90
N SER A 56 33.93 16.11 21.38
CA SER A 56 33.61 17.30 22.18
C SER A 56 32.21 17.26 22.76
N LEU A 57 31.22 16.95 21.94
CA LEU A 57 29.83 16.82 22.40
C LEU A 57 29.67 15.72 23.47
N VAL A 58 30.26 14.54 23.27
CA VAL A 58 30.24 13.48 24.29
C VAL A 58 30.86 13.96 25.60
N SER A 59 32.02 14.62 25.54
CA SER A 59 32.70 15.13 26.73
C SER A 59 31.95 16.22 27.46
N GLU A 60 31.22 17.07 26.72
CA GLU A 60 30.40 18.15 27.27
C GLU A 60 29.11 17.67 27.90
N TYR A 61 28.43 16.74 27.23
CA TYR A 61 27.04 16.37 27.59
C TYR A 61 26.95 15.10 28.44
N MET A 62 27.91 14.15 28.34
CA MET A 62 27.87 12.94 29.18
C MET A 62 27.82 13.22 30.69
N PRO A 63 28.54 14.23 31.24
CA PRO A 63 28.42 14.55 32.66
C PRO A 63 27.02 15.10 33.07
N LYS A 64 26.24 15.59 32.08
CA LYS A 64 24.88 16.13 32.31
C LYS A 64 23.81 15.03 32.25
N ILE A 65 24.15 13.87 31.70
CA ILE A 65 23.22 12.72 31.58
C ILE A 65 23.28 11.92 32.88
N SER A 66 22.32 12.14 33.76
CA SER A 66 22.19 11.39 35.01
C SER A 66 21.57 10.01 34.81
N ALA A 67 21.78 9.11 35.76
CA ALA A 67 21.12 7.80 35.76
C ALA A 67 19.58 7.95 35.75
N ALA A 68 19.04 8.93 36.48
CA ALA A 68 17.62 9.21 36.49
C ALA A 68 17.10 9.66 35.12
N PHE A 69 17.89 10.47 34.37
CA PHE A 69 17.55 10.86 33.00
C PHE A 69 17.53 9.63 32.06
N LEU A 70 18.50 8.72 32.21
CA LEU A 70 18.55 7.49 31.39
C LEU A 70 17.38 6.53 31.73
N ASP A 71 17.00 6.42 33.00
CA ASP A 71 15.83 5.65 33.42
C ASP A 71 14.54 6.25 32.86
N GLU A 72 14.41 7.55 32.85
CA GLU A 72 13.27 8.26 32.24
C GLU A 72 13.24 8.05 30.73
N ALA A 73 14.40 8.20 30.04
CA ALA A 73 14.50 7.95 28.62
C ALA A 73 14.18 6.49 28.25
N SER A 74 14.59 5.52 29.10
CA SER A 74 14.25 4.12 28.92
C SER A 74 12.75 3.87 29.04
N LYS A 75 12.08 4.49 30.02
CA LYS A 75 10.62 4.43 30.16
C LYS A 75 9.91 5.03 28.95
N TRP A 76 10.40 6.14 28.45
CA TRP A 76 9.92 6.76 27.23
C TRP A 76 10.01 5.83 26.02
N LEU A 77 11.15 5.16 25.83
CA LEU A 77 11.36 4.19 24.75
C LEU A 77 10.46 2.95 24.87
N ASN A 78 10.19 2.53 26.10
CA ASN A 78 9.33 1.35 26.38
C ASN A 78 7.84 1.68 26.43
N GLY A 79 7.45 2.94 26.18
CA GLY A 79 6.06 3.39 26.26
C GLY A 79 5.53 3.59 27.69
N GLU A 80 6.36 3.37 28.71
CA GLU A 80 5.97 3.52 30.14
C GLU A 80 6.06 4.98 30.64
N GLY A 81 6.62 5.88 29.85
CA GLY A 81 6.87 7.28 30.19
C GLY A 81 5.83 8.27 29.69
N TYR A 82 4.86 7.81 28.93
CA TYR A 82 3.69 8.62 28.65
C TYR A 82 2.78 8.59 29.89
N GLU A 83 2.80 9.67 30.70
CA GLU A 83 1.63 9.92 31.52
C GLU A 83 0.44 10.02 30.54
N GLU A 84 -0.50 9.12 30.65
CA GLU A 84 -1.78 9.04 29.91
C GLU A 84 -2.46 10.41 29.73
N LYS A 85 -2.16 11.36 30.62
CA LYS A 85 -2.72 12.71 30.64
C LYS A 85 -2.34 13.60 29.43
N SER A 86 -1.20 13.42 28.78
CA SER A 86 -0.84 14.26 27.60
C SER A 86 -1.36 13.69 26.29
N VAL A 87 -1.45 12.37 26.18
CA VAL A 87 -2.06 11.71 25.01
C VAL A 87 -3.59 11.70 25.12
N GLU A 88 -4.15 11.48 26.33
CA GLU A 88 -5.57 11.65 26.58
C GLU A 88 -6.03 13.11 26.36
N ASN A 89 -5.24 14.11 26.75
CA ASN A 89 -5.57 15.50 26.46
C ASN A 89 -5.44 15.85 24.97
N ALA A 90 -4.51 15.28 24.23
CA ALA A 90 -4.42 15.46 22.78
C ALA A 90 -5.54 14.69 22.04
N LEU A 91 -5.87 13.48 22.49
CA LEU A 91 -7.01 12.69 21.98
C LEU A 91 -8.37 13.29 22.44
N GLN A 92 -8.48 13.79 23.66
CA GLN A 92 -9.71 14.44 24.16
C GLN A 92 -9.94 15.82 23.57
N LEU A 93 -8.90 16.59 23.22
CA LEU A 93 -9.03 17.85 22.46
C LEU A 93 -9.45 17.63 21.01
N ALA A 94 -9.07 16.51 20.39
CA ALA A 94 -9.51 16.14 19.06
C ALA A 94 -10.94 15.54 19.03
N CYS A 95 -11.42 14.98 20.15
CA CYS A 95 -12.72 14.29 20.23
C CYS A 95 -13.81 15.08 20.99
N SER A 96 -13.60 16.37 21.32
CA SER A 96 -14.56 17.15 22.14
C SER A 96 -15.75 17.75 21.40
N HIS A 97 -16.28 17.06 20.39
CA HIS A 97 -17.65 17.26 19.94
C HIS A 97 -18.48 15.99 20.14
N LYS A 98 -18.82 15.71 21.43
CA LYS A 98 -19.87 14.75 21.75
C LYS A 98 -21.23 15.45 21.74
N PRO A 99 -22.25 14.88 21.09
CA PRO A 99 -23.61 15.01 21.56
C PRO A 99 -23.78 14.04 22.74
N GLU A 100 -24.31 14.57 23.86
CA GLU A 100 -24.66 13.80 25.04
C GLU A 100 -25.70 12.72 24.69
N SER A 101 -25.38 11.46 24.90
CA SER A 101 -26.23 10.46 25.57
C SER A 101 -25.61 9.06 25.57
N SER A 102 -25.39 8.58 26.79
CA SER A 102 -25.51 7.20 27.30
C SER A 102 -24.98 6.02 26.52
N SER A 103 -24.00 5.40 27.08
CA SER A 103 -23.74 3.99 27.41
C SER A 103 -22.28 3.61 27.19
N LEU A 104 -21.66 3.18 28.28
CA LEU A 104 -20.39 2.43 28.30
C LEU A 104 -20.54 1.17 27.45
N ASP A 105 -19.79 1.06 26.36
CA ASP A 105 -19.04 -0.12 25.97
C ASP A 105 -18.38 0.12 24.58
N ASN A 106 -17.14 -0.40 24.40
CA ASN A 106 -16.44 -0.61 23.12
C ASN A 106 -15.59 0.53 22.54
N SER A 107 -14.65 1.09 23.33
CA SER A 107 -13.59 1.97 22.78
C SER A 107 -12.41 1.24 22.11
N SER A 108 -12.38 -0.09 22.10
CA SER A 108 -11.31 -0.89 21.44
C SER A 108 -11.60 -1.27 19.98
N GLU A 109 -12.76 -0.95 19.45
CA GLU A 109 -13.19 -1.41 18.09
C GLU A 109 -12.82 -0.48 16.94
N GLU A 110 -12.30 0.73 17.21
CA GLU A 110 -12.07 1.74 16.16
C GLU A 110 -10.61 1.89 15.72
N MET A 111 -9.67 1.09 16.25
CA MET A 111 -8.26 1.23 15.87
C MET A 111 -7.98 0.53 14.53
N ALA A 112 -7.41 1.28 13.57
CA ALA A 112 -6.93 0.72 12.32
C ALA A 112 -5.74 -0.23 12.59
N MET A 113 -5.85 -1.47 12.15
CA MET A 113 -4.81 -2.49 12.29
C MET A 113 -4.48 -3.08 10.92
N VAL A 114 -3.21 -3.42 10.71
CA VAL A 114 -2.71 -3.99 9.45
C VAL A 114 -1.95 -5.28 9.75
N GLY A 115 -2.25 -6.34 8.99
CA GLY A 115 -1.55 -7.62 9.05
C GLY A 115 -0.23 -7.60 8.26
N LEU A 116 0.73 -8.45 8.67
CA LEU A 116 2.05 -8.53 8.02
C LEU A 116 1.97 -8.94 6.55
N ASP A 117 1.03 -9.80 6.18
CA ASP A 117 0.81 -10.22 4.80
C ASP A 117 0.29 -9.09 3.89
N ALA A 118 -0.55 -8.21 4.41
CA ALA A 118 -1.00 -7.01 3.71
C ALA A 118 0.18 -6.03 3.50
N MET A 119 1.02 -5.84 4.52
CA MET A 119 2.24 -5.02 4.41
C MET A 119 3.20 -5.57 3.35
N GLN A 120 3.36 -6.89 3.28
CA GLN A 120 4.23 -7.52 2.30
C GLN A 120 3.72 -7.28 0.86
N ARG A 121 2.43 -7.41 0.63
CA ARG A 121 1.81 -7.14 -0.68
C ARG A 121 1.92 -5.68 -1.08
N ALA A 122 1.66 -4.75 -0.17
CA ALA A 122 1.74 -3.32 -0.41
C ALA A 122 3.15 -2.83 -0.80
N ASN A 123 4.22 -3.59 -0.48
CA ASN A 123 5.59 -3.15 -0.76
C ASN A 123 5.89 -2.97 -2.25
N SER A 124 5.41 -3.85 -3.12
CA SER A 124 5.63 -3.75 -4.56
C SER A 124 4.90 -2.55 -5.15
N THR A 125 3.66 -2.33 -4.74
CA THR A 125 2.86 -1.17 -5.14
C THR A 125 3.50 0.13 -4.68
N LEU A 126 3.98 0.18 -3.44
CA LEU A 126 4.69 1.36 -2.94
C LEU A 126 6.01 1.63 -3.67
N GLU A 127 6.75 0.60 -4.04
CA GLU A 127 7.95 0.76 -4.84
C GLU A 127 7.62 1.36 -6.20
N ASP A 128 6.59 0.83 -6.88
CA ASP A 128 6.13 1.38 -8.15
C ASP A 128 5.59 2.81 -7.99
N PHE A 129 4.79 3.06 -6.96
CA PHE A 129 4.29 4.39 -6.63
C PHE A 129 5.44 5.40 -6.47
N CYS A 130 6.45 5.09 -5.70
CA CYS A 130 7.59 5.96 -5.51
C CYS A 130 8.33 6.24 -6.84
N ARG A 131 8.57 5.20 -7.64
CA ARG A 131 9.28 5.31 -8.92
C ARG A 131 8.49 6.11 -9.97
N SER A 132 7.17 5.93 -10.01
CA SER A 132 6.31 6.47 -11.06
C SER A 132 5.73 7.83 -10.70
N TYR A 133 5.39 8.08 -9.43
CA TYR A 133 4.59 9.23 -9.04
C TYR A 133 5.31 10.29 -8.21
N PHE A 134 6.40 9.97 -7.52
CA PHE A 134 7.15 10.98 -6.74
C PHE A 134 7.69 12.13 -7.60
N MET A 135 7.95 11.87 -8.89
CA MET A 135 8.39 12.91 -9.82
C MET A 135 7.33 13.99 -10.05
N PHE A 136 6.03 13.68 -9.93
CA PHE A 136 4.93 14.65 -10.02
C PHE A 136 4.90 15.61 -8.83
N HIS A 137 5.52 15.21 -7.73
CA HIS A 137 5.70 16.03 -6.54
C HIS A 137 7.11 16.67 -6.46
N GLY A 138 7.86 16.70 -7.55
CA GLY A 138 9.21 17.25 -7.57
C GLY A 138 10.22 16.52 -6.66
N MET A 139 9.93 15.25 -6.32
CA MET A 139 10.75 14.43 -5.44
C MET A 139 11.70 13.55 -6.25
N ASP A 140 12.92 13.37 -5.71
CA ASP A 140 13.94 12.49 -6.28
C ASP A 140 14.00 11.21 -5.45
N ILE A 141 13.65 10.07 -6.07
CA ILE A 141 13.69 8.75 -5.44
C ILE A 141 15.10 8.32 -5.02
N ASN A 142 16.14 8.92 -5.60
CA ASN A 142 17.53 8.65 -5.24
C ASN A 142 17.97 9.37 -3.97
N LYS A 143 17.10 10.22 -3.39
CA LYS A 143 17.34 10.89 -2.10
C LYS A 143 16.57 10.17 -0.98
N PRO A 144 17.19 9.22 -0.27
CA PRO A 144 16.51 8.38 0.72
C PRO A 144 15.71 9.18 1.76
N GLN A 145 16.23 10.32 2.18
CA GLN A 145 15.57 11.18 3.19
C GLN A 145 14.22 11.70 2.70
N SER A 146 14.11 12.04 1.40
CA SER A 146 12.86 12.52 0.82
C SER A 146 11.79 11.41 0.74
N VAL A 147 12.23 10.17 0.52
CA VAL A 147 11.34 9.01 0.41
C VAL A 147 10.91 8.53 1.79
N PHE A 148 11.84 8.24 2.68
CA PHE A 148 11.56 7.65 4.00
C PHE A 148 10.73 8.54 4.91
N GLN A 149 10.74 9.85 4.70
CA GLN A 149 9.91 10.78 5.47
C GLN A 149 8.42 10.51 5.32
N TYR A 150 7.97 10.08 4.15
CA TYR A 150 6.54 9.89 3.83
C TYR A 150 6.10 8.44 3.84
N LEU A 151 7.03 7.50 3.67
CA LEU A 151 6.73 6.07 3.58
C LEU A 151 5.88 5.51 4.75
N PRO A 152 6.06 5.89 6.01
CA PRO A 152 5.26 5.30 7.09
C PRO A 152 3.76 5.49 6.91
N VAL A 153 3.32 6.68 6.49
CA VAL A 153 1.90 6.98 6.26
C VAL A 153 1.41 6.30 4.99
N LEU A 154 2.17 6.40 3.90
CA LEU A 154 1.82 5.78 2.61
C LEU A 154 1.75 4.25 2.76
N SER A 155 2.76 3.64 3.41
CA SER A 155 2.82 2.19 3.61
C SER A 155 1.68 1.67 4.48
N PHE A 156 1.34 2.39 5.56
CA PHE A 156 0.22 2.00 6.40
C PHE A 156 -1.11 2.08 5.64
N THR A 157 -1.33 3.18 4.92
CA THR A 157 -2.55 3.39 4.13
C THR A 157 -2.72 2.33 3.07
N GLU A 158 -1.68 2.07 2.29
CA GLU A 158 -1.69 1.07 1.24
C GLU A 158 -1.90 -0.34 1.78
N SER A 159 -1.20 -0.70 2.86
CA SER A 159 -1.38 -1.98 3.52
C SER A 159 -2.81 -2.16 4.05
N TYR A 160 -3.44 -1.08 4.53
CA TYR A 160 -4.83 -1.12 4.98
C TYR A 160 -5.80 -1.35 3.82
N ILE A 161 -5.58 -0.67 2.68
CA ILE A 161 -6.37 -0.86 1.46
C ILE A 161 -6.24 -2.31 0.97
N TYR A 162 -5.01 -2.84 0.85
CA TYR A 162 -4.77 -4.23 0.45
C TYR A 162 -5.42 -5.26 1.39
N GLN A 163 -5.47 -4.96 2.69
CA GLN A 163 -6.17 -5.82 3.64
C GLN A 163 -7.66 -5.88 3.37
N LEU A 164 -8.28 -4.74 3.04
CA LEU A 164 -9.70 -4.67 2.67
C LEU A 164 -9.96 -5.35 1.32
N ASP A 165 -9.09 -5.13 0.35
CA ASP A 165 -9.18 -5.75 -0.97
C ASP A 165 -9.17 -7.28 -0.86
N ARG A 166 -8.24 -7.85 -0.10
CA ARG A 166 -8.21 -9.28 0.18
C ARG A 166 -9.46 -9.81 0.88
N LEU A 167 -10.11 -9.00 1.72
CA LEU A 167 -11.40 -9.37 2.31
C LEU A 167 -12.51 -9.38 1.27
N ASN A 168 -12.47 -8.45 0.33
CA ASN A 168 -13.39 -8.40 -0.81
C ASN A 168 -13.24 -9.65 -1.69
N GLU A 169 -12.01 -10.02 -2.08
CA GLU A 169 -11.70 -11.24 -2.84
C GLU A 169 -12.24 -12.49 -2.14
N LYS A 170 -11.98 -12.64 -0.83
CA LYS A 170 -12.51 -13.78 -0.05
C LYS A 170 -14.02 -13.84 -0.05
N THR A 171 -14.69 -12.69 -0.08
CA THR A 171 -16.16 -12.63 -0.15
C THR A 171 -16.68 -13.07 -1.52
N LEU A 172 -15.91 -12.81 -2.60
CA LEU A 172 -16.22 -13.29 -3.94
C LEU A 172 -16.14 -14.81 -4.07
N HIS A 173 -15.21 -15.46 -3.38
CA HIS A 173 -14.93 -16.89 -3.49
C HIS A 173 -15.65 -17.74 -2.45
N ALA A 174 -16.36 -17.14 -1.46
CA ALA A 174 -17.07 -17.87 -0.43
C ALA A 174 -18.33 -18.56 -1.02
N PRO A 175 -18.50 -19.89 -0.87
CA PRO A 175 -19.74 -20.57 -1.21
C PRO A 175 -20.89 -19.97 -0.42
N SER A 176 -22.05 -19.77 -1.06
CA SER A 176 -23.25 -19.17 -0.45
C SER A 176 -23.73 -19.91 0.82
N ASP A 177 -23.38 -21.18 0.99
CA ASP A 177 -23.71 -21.99 2.15
C ASP A 177 -22.78 -21.74 3.36
N GLU A 178 -21.54 -21.33 3.18
CA GLU A 178 -20.61 -21.03 4.28
C GLU A 178 -20.96 -19.73 5.00
N MET A 179 -21.54 -18.74 4.31
CA MET A 179 -22.04 -17.51 4.94
C MET A 179 -23.15 -17.78 5.96
N ASN A 180 -23.96 -18.82 5.76
CA ASN A 180 -25.01 -19.23 6.69
C ASN A 180 -24.52 -20.14 7.83
N MET A 181 -23.34 -20.79 7.68
CA MET A 181 -22.75 -21.65 8.70
C MET A 181 -21.88 -20.87 9.70
N LEU A 182 -21.37 -19.68 9.33
CA LEU A 182 -20.57 -18.79 10.19
C LEU A 182 -21.36 -18.26 11.40
N GLU A 183 -22.69 -18.32 11.38
CA GLU A 183 -23.57 -17.91 12.50
C GLU A 183 -23.76 -19.00 13.58
N ARG A 184 -23.25 -20.22 13.41
CA ARG A 184 -23.66 -21.40 14.24
C ARG A 184 -22.52 -22.21 14.87
N GLY A 185 -21.28 -21.80 14.94
CA GLY A 185 -20.23 -22.68 15.45
C GLY A 185 -19.14 -22.05 16.28
N SER A 186 -18.64 -22.79 17.26
CA SER A 186 -17.51 -22.49 18.13
C SER A 186 -16.37 -21.76 17.44
N GLN A 187 -16.14 -20.49 17.81
CA GLN A 187 -15.21 -19.59 17.18
C GLN A 187 -13.76 -19.92 17.59
N THR A 188 -12.92 -20.25 16.64
CA THR A 188 -11.46 -20.14 16.79
C THR A 188 -11.06 -18.67 16.62
N GLU A 189 -9.92 -18.26 17.18
CA GLU A 189 -9.42 -16.86 17.08
C GLU A 189 -9.37 -16.33 15.64
N GLY A 190 -9.02 -17.18 14.68
CA GLY A 190 -9.02 -16.84 13.26
C GLY A 190 -10.41 -16.58 12.69
N GLN A 191 -11.42 -17.32 13.11
CA GLN A 191 -12.81 -17.14 12.67
C GLN A 191 -13.43 -15.87 13.27
N TRP A 192 -13.05 -15.50 14.50
CA TRP A 192 -13.47 -14.25 15.11
C TRP A 192 -12.94 -13.02 14.34
N LEU A 193 -11.66 -13.05 13.95
CA LEU A 193 -11.05 -11.99 13.13
C LEU A 193 -11.75 -11.85 11.77
N ILE A 194 -12.03 -12.95 11.07
CA ILE A 194 -12.72 -12.96 9.78
C ILE A 194 -14.14 -12.42 9.93
N SER A 195 -14.88 -12.84 10.96
CA SER A 195 -16.25 -12.36 11.22
C SER A 195 -16.28 -10.86 11.55
N ARG A 196 -15.30 -10.39 12.35
CA ARG A 196 -15.15 -8.96 12.69
C ARG A 196 -14.82 -8.13 11.46
N CYS A 197 -13.87 -8.56 10.65
CA CYS A 197 -13.50 -7.90 9.40
C CYS A 197 -14.66 -7.86 8.40
N THR A 198 -15.42 -8.97 8.25
CA THR A 198 -16.59 -9.02 7.38
C THR A 198 -17.68 -8.06 7.83
N ASN A 199 -17.88 -7.90 9.13
CA ASN A 199 -18.84 -6.94 9.66
C ASN A 199 -18.40 -5.49 9.47
N MET A 200 -17.10 -5.18 9.64
CA MET A 200 -16.52 -3.87 9.31
C MET A 200 -16.74 -3.53 7.83
N PHE A 201 -16.48 -4.48 6.93
CA PHE A 201 -16.66 -4.30 5.50
C PHE A 201 -18.13 -4.01 5.11
N LYS A 202 -19.09 -4.54 5.88
CA LYS A 202 -20.53 -4.30 5.66
C LYS A 202 -21.01 -2.93 6.15
N SER A 203 -20.29 -2.29 7.08
CA SER A 203 -20.71 -1.01 7.68
C SER A 203 -19.99 0.19 7.08
N ASP A 204 -18.70 0.32 7.31
CA ASP A 204 -17.83 1.39 6.82
C ASP A 204 -16.38 0.90 6.91
N PRO A 205 -15.86 0.29 5.83
CA PRO A 205 -14.57 -0.37 5.88
C PRO A 205 -13.40 0.61 6.08
N PHE A 206 -13.55 1.87 5.63
CA PHE A 206 -12.52 2.89 5.76
C PHE A 206 -12.59 3.72 7.05
N ARG A 207 -13.61 3.53 7.88
CA ARG A 207 -13.78 4.32 9.11
C ARG A 207 -12.53 4.32 10.00
N PRO A 208 -11.89 3.18 10.33
CA PRO A 208 -10.71 3.17 11.17
C PRO A 208 -9.53 3.95 10.57
N LEU A 209 -9.29 3.79 9.27
CA LEU A 209 -8.26 4.54 8.55
C LEU A 209 -8.60 6.03 8.48
N SER A 210 -9.86 6.37 8.23
CA SER A 210 -10.34 7.75 8.20
C SER A 210 -10.13 8.44 9.55
N CYS A 211 -10.49 7.79 10.66
CA CYS A 211 -10.24 8.32 12.01
C CYS A 211 -8.74 8.55 12.27
N LEU A 212 -7.88 7.62 11.86
CA LEU A 212 -6.43 7.77 12.00
C LEU A 212 -5.90 8.96 11.19
N LEU A 213 -6.28 9.08 9.92
CA LEU A 213 -5.86 10.19 9.06
C LEU A 213 -6.40 11.54 9.55
N GLU A 214 -7.62 11.56 10.08
CA GLU A 214 -8.22 12.76 10.68
C GLU A 214 -7.47 13.21 11.92
N CYS A 215 -7.09 12.28 12.81
CA CYS A 215 -6.27 12.58 14.01
C CYS A 215 -4.91 13.19 13.62
N HIS A 216 -4.37 12.86 12.46
CA HIS A 216 -3.12 13.44 11.96
C HIS A 216 -3.32 14.67 11.06
N GLY A 217 -4.56 15.15 10.88
CA GLY A 217 -4.86 16.29 10.02
C GLY A 217 -4.63 16.03 8.52
N LEU A 218 -4.63 14.75 8.11
CA LEU A 218 -4.35 14.33 6.73
C LEU A 218 -5.62 13.99 5.94
N LEU A 219 -6.76 13.80 6.62
CA LEU A 219 -8.02 13.45 5.96
C LEU A 219 -8.64 14.67 5.30
N THR A 220 -8.74 14.63 3.99
CA THR A 220 -9.45 15.64 3.20
C THR A 220 -10.75 15.08 2.63
N LYS A 221 -11.64 15.97 2.19
CA LYS A 221 -12.87 15.57 1.50
C LYS A 221 -12.57 14.72 0.25
N ARG A 222 -11.50 15.06 -0.49
CA ARG A 222 -11.09 14.32 -1.69
C ARG A 222 -10.63 12.90 -1.36
N ILE A 223 -9.84 12.72 -0.29
CA ILE A 223 -9.42 11.38 0.16
C ILE A 223 -10.65 10.56 0.57
N GLN A 224 -11.62 11.15 1.27
CA GLN A 224 -12.88 10.48 1.60
C GLN A 224 -13.67 10.07 0.35
N ASP A 225 -13.66 10.90 -0.69
CA ASP A 225 -14.35 10.58 -1.95
C ASP A 225 -13.64 9.46 -2.71
N GLU A 226 -12.30 9.37 -2.66
CA GLU A 226 -11.56 8.22 -3.19
C GLU A 226 -11.81 6.94 -2.38
N PHE A 227 -11.93 6.99 -1.05
CA PHE A 227 -12.36 5.81 -0.27
C PHE A 227 -13.73 5.30 -0.70
N LYS A 228 -14.68 6.21 -0.97
CA LYS A 228 -15.99 5.82 -1.54
C LYS A 228 -15.88 5.26 -2.95
N SER A 229 -14.92 5.73 -3.74
CA SER A 229 -14.63 5.15 -5.05
C SER A 229 -14.15 3.70 -4.91
N GLY A 230 -13.28 3.41 -3.93
CA GLY A 230 -12.84 2.05 -3.61
C GLY A 230 -13.97 1.14 -3.15
N GLU A 231 -14.84 1.61 -2.24
CA GLU A 231 -16.04 0.86 -1.85
C GLU A 231 -16.96 0.58 -3.06
N GLY A 232 -17.11 1.59 -3.93
CA GLY A 232 -17.87 1.48 -5.17
C GLY A 232 -17.26 0.47 -6.14
N TYR A 233 -15.92 0.45 -6.27
CA TYR A 233 -15.19 -0.54 -7.06
C TYR A 233 -15.48 -1.96 -6.56
N TRP A 234 -15.23 -2.25 -5.28
CA TRP A 234 -15.47 -3.57 -4.70
C TRP A 234 -16.93 -4.03 -4.81
N ALA A 235 -17.88 -3.12 -4.69
CA ALA A 235 -19.28 -3.44 -4.89
C ALA A 235 -19.60 -3.81 -6.35
N LEU A 236 -19.01 -3.08 -7.31
CA LEU A 236 -19.15 -3.37 -8.74
C LEU A 236 -18.46 -4.67 -9.12
N GLU A 237 -17.26 -4.91 -8.63
CA GLU A 237 -16.50 -6.14 -8.83
C GLU A 237 -17.32 -7.36 -8.40
N ARG A 238 -17.84 -7.37 -7.17
CA ARG A 238 -18.74 -8.44 -6.70
C ARG A 238 -19.95 -8.61 -7.58
N LYS A 239 -20.61 -7.50 -7.96
CA LYS A 239 -21.80 -7.52 -8.82
C LYS A 239 -21.51 -8.13 -10.19
N LEU A 240 -20.41 -7.72 -10.82
CA LEU A 240 -20.02 -8.12 -12.17
C LEU A 240 -19.53 -9.58 -12.20
N CYS A 241 -18.70 -9.99 -11.25
CA CYS A 241 -18.25 -11.38 -11.14
C CYS A 241 -19.42 -12.33 -10.82
N TYR A 242 -20.35 -11.91 -9.96
CA TYR A 242 -21.58 -12.67 -9.71
C TYR A 242 -22.46 -12.77 -10.97
N ALA A 243 -22.57 -11.70 -11.77
CA ALA A 243 -23.31 -11.72 -13.02
C ALA A 243 -22.72 -12.69 -14.05
N LEU A 244 -21.39 -12.83 -14.10
CA LEU A 244 -20.70 -13.82 -14.94
C LEU A 244 -21.09 -15.25 -14.55
N ILE A 245 -20.97 -15.60 -13.26
CA ILE A 245 -21.31 -16.94 -12.75
C ILE A 245 -22.77 -17.28 -13.04
N ASN A 246 -23.67 -16.36 -12.77
CA ASN A 246 -25.12 -16.59 -12.92
C ASN A 246 -25.64 -16.35 -14.35
N LYS A 247 -24.73 -16.04 -15.28
CA LYS A 247 -25.07 -15.77 -16.69
C LYS A 247 -26.12 -14.68 -16.87
N THR A 248 -26.17 -13.70 -15.95
CA THR A 248 -27.06 -12.55 -16.02
C THR A 248 -26.48 -11.46 -16.91
N GLU A 249 -27.28 -10.43 -17.22
CA GLU A 249 -26.87 -9.30 -18.04
C GLU A 249 -25.81 -8.44 -17.32
N ILE A 250 -24.81 -7.99 -18.07
CA ILE A 250 -23.73 -7.11 -17.60
C ILE A 250 -23.89 -5.74 -18.26
N SER A 251 -23.97 -4.69 -17.44
CA SER A 251 -23.95 -3.30 -17.92
C SER A 251 -22.52 -2.89 -18.25
N VAL A 252 -22.30 -2.43 -19.47
CA VAL A 252 -20.99 -1.93 -19.92
C VAL A 252 -20.60 -0.66 -19.14
N GLU A 253 -21.57 0.18 -18.77
CA GLU A 253 -21.34 1.35 -17.95
C GLU A 253 -20.80 0.97 -16.57
N ASP A 254 -21.29 -0.10 -15.97
CA ASP A 254 -20.77 -0.63 -14.70
C ASP A 254 -19.33 -1.16 -14.87
N VAL A 255 -19.03 -1.83 -15.97
CA VAL A 255 -17.68 -2.33 -16.29
C VAL A 255 -16.69 -1.17 -16.44
N ILE A 256 -17.04 -0.16 -17.24
CA ILE A 256 -16.19 1.02 -17.42
C ILE A 256 -16.05 1.80 -16.11
N LYS A 257 -17.09 1.88 -15.30
CA LYS A 257 -17.02 2.50 -14.00
C LYS A 257 -16.08 1.72 -13.06
N ALA A 258 -16.16 0.40 -13.05
CA ALA A 258 -15.30 -0.46 -12.22
C ALA A 258 -13.82 -0.25 -12.57
N ILE A 259 -13.43 -0.37 -13.84
CA ILE A 259 -12.03 -0.21 -14.25
C ILE A 259 -11.49 1.21 -13.96
N ASN A 260 -12.30 2.26 -14.07
CA ASN A 260 -11.89 3.62 -13.70
C ASN A 260 -11.75 3.83 -12.18
N GLN A 261 -12.37 2.99 -11.36
CA GLN A 261 -12.29 3.06 -9.91
C GLN A 261 -11.22 2.14 -9.33
N LYS A 262 -10.72 1.17 -10.10
CA LYS A 262 -9.82 0.09 -9.65
C LYS A 262 -8.56 0.64 -8.98
N SER A 263 -7.87 1.61 -9.57
CA SER A 263 -6.65 2.23 -9.01
C SER A 263 -6.93 3.40 -8.05
N PHE A 264 -8.01 3.37 -7.25
CA PHE A 264 -8.31 4.44 -6.30
C PHE A 264 -7.22 4.62 -5.24
N ASP A 265 -6.51 3.56 -4.89
CA ASP A 265 -5.38 3.51 -3.97
C ASP A 265 -4.24 4.46 -4.41
N TYR A 266 -3.80 4.41 -5.66
CA TYR A 266 -2.82 5.34 -6.21
C TYR A 266 -3.28 6.80 -6.10
N ARG A 267 -4.58 7.07 -6.32
CA ARG A 267 -5.14 8.42 -6.14
C ARG A 267 -5.14 8.85 -4.68
N VAL A 268 -5.47 7.94 -3.76
CA VAL A 268 -5.36 8.17 -2.31
C VAL A 268 -3.92 8.49 -1.92
N LEU A 269 -2.94 7.69 -2.36
CA LEU A 269 -1.52 7.90 -2.06
C LEU A 269 -1.01 9.26 -2.60
N ASN A 270 -1.40 9.64 -3.82
CA ASN A 270 -1.05 10.96 -4.38
C ASN A 270 -1.67 12.10 -3.56
N LEU A 271 -2.94 12.01 -3.19
CA LEU A 271 -3.61 13.02 -2.36
C LEU A 271 -2.99 13.13 -0.97
N LEU A 272 -2.63 12.00 -0.35
CA LEU A 272 -1.91 11.98 0.92
C LEU A 272 -0.54 12.63 0.79
N LEU A 273 0.17 12.40 -0.30
CA LEU A 273 1.49 12.99 -0.51
C LEU A 273 1.40 14.52 -0.65
N TYR A 274 0.38 15.06 -1.33
CA TYR A 274 0.09 16.50 -1.33
C TYR A 274 -0.15 17.03 0.09
N GLN A 275 -0.96 16.34 0.92
CA GLN A 275 -1.23 16.75 2.29
C GLN A 275 0.02 16.70 3.18
N LEU A 276 0.80 15.63 3.11
CA LEU A 276 2.04 15.46 3.86
C LEU A 276 3.10 16.52 3.53
N ARG A 277 3.05 17.05 2.31
CA ARG A 277 3.94 18.12 1.83
C ARG A 277 3.39 19.52 2.08
N GLY A 278 2.11 19.65 2.45
CA GLY A 278 1.43 20.93 2.58
C GLY A 278 1.26 21.66 1.25
N GLU A 279 1.13 20.91 0.15
CA GLU A 279 0.99 21.43 -1.21
C GLU A 279 -0.47 21.37 -1.68
N GLU A 280 -0.87 22.30 -2.55
CA GLU A 280 -2.17 22.23 -3.20
C GLU A 280 -2.18 21.14 -4.27
N VAL A 281 -3.32 20.47 -4.41
CA VAL A 281 -3.49 19.39 -5.39
C VAL A 281 -3.44 19.97 -6.81
N ASN A 282 -2.57 19.43 -7.64
CA ASN A 282 -2.50 19.79 -9.05
C ASN A 282 -3.50 18.95 -9.85
N GLU A 283 -4.57 19.59 -10.33
CA GLU A 283 -5.66 18.92 -11.04
C GLU A 283 -5.21 18.30 -12.37
N LEU A 284 -4.30 18.95 -13.08
CA LEU A 284 -3.75 18.40 -14.33
C LEU A 284 -2.97 17.10 -14.07
N HIS A 285 -2.18 17.08 -13.00
CA HIS A 285 -1.47 15.87 -12.60
C HIS A 285 -2.46 14.75 -12.25
N MET A 286 -3.47 15.02 -11.44
CA MET A 286 -4.47 14.01 -11.06
C MET A 286 -5.27 13.49 -12.26
N GLU A 287 -5.65 14.36 -13.19
CA GLU A 287 -6.34 13.94 -14.41
C GLU A 287 -5.45 13.08 -15.31
N PHE A 288 -4.18 13.47 -15.49
CA PHE A 288 -3.21 12.69 -16.25
C PHE A 288 -3.00 11.31 -15.63
N LEU A 289 -2.78 11.24 -14.31
CA LEU A 289 -2.56 9.99 -13.58
C LEU A 289 -3.77 9.06 -13.68
N SER A 290 -5.00 9.56 -13.52
CA SER A 290 -6.20 8.74 -13.70
C SER A 290 -6.31 8.08 -15.08
N ILE A 291 -5.94 8.78 -16.13
CA ILE A 291 -5.96 8.20 -17.49
C ILE A 291 -4.81 7.23 -17.69
N SER A 292 -3.64 7.52 -17.13
CA SER A 292 -2.51 6.61 -17.16
C SER A 292 -2.82 5.31 -16.41
N GLU A 293 -3.40 5.40 -15.22
CA GLU A 293 -3.85 4.27 -14.41
C GLU A 293 -4.86 3.40 -15.18
N PHE A 294 -5.86 4.01 -15.80
CA PHE A 294 -6.82 3.27 -16.65
C PHE A 294 -6.12 2.43 -17.72
N LEU A 295 -5.13 3.01 -18.42
CA LEU A 295 -4.39 2.27 -19.47
C LEU A 295 -3.52 1.14 -18.87
N VAL A 296 -2.93 1.36 -17.70
CA VAL A 296 -2.17 0.33 -16.97
C VAL A 296 -3.09 -0.81 -16.55
N GLU A 297 -4.23 -0.52 -15.94
CA GLU A 297 -5.20 -1.53 -15.52
C GLU A 297 -5.75 -2.36 -16.68
N VAL A 298 -6.00 -1.73 -17.83
CA VAL A 298 -6.41 -2.47 -19.04
C VAL A 298 -5.28 -3.37 -19.53
N ALA A 299 -4.01 -2.92 -19.45
CA ALA A 299 -2.87 -3.75 -19.86
C ALA A 299 -2.69 -4.96 -18.94
N ASP A 300 -2.84 -4.76 -17.65
CA ASP A 300 -2.79 -5.79 -16.60
C ASP A 300 -3.91 -6.82 -16.81
N ASP A 301 -5.15 -6.35 -16.96
CA ASP A 301 -6.30 -7.21 -17.27
C ASP A 301 -6.13 -8.03 -18.57
N LEU A 302 -5.43 -7.49 -19.58
CA LEU A 302 -5.12 -8.25 -20.80
C LEU A 302 -4.03 -9.30 -20.56
N PHE A 303 -3.08 -9.03 -19.68
CA PHE A 303 -2.01 -9.95 -19.33
C PHE A 303 -2.54 -11.09 -18.46
N ASP A 304 -3.32 -10.78 -17.42
CA ASP A 304 -3.82 -11.75 -16.43
C ASP A 304 -5.16 -12.41 -16.86
N TYR A 305 -5.60 -12.18 -18.09
CA TYR A 305 -6.93 -12.61 -18.58
C TYR A 305 -7.27 -14.08 -18.30
N GLU A 306 -6.34 -15.00 -18.59
CA GLU A 306 -6.57 -16.44 -18.38
C GLU A 306 -6.65 -16.79 -16.89
N GLU A 307 -5.80 -16.18 -16.05
CA GLU A 307 -5.77 -16.38 -14.62
C GLU A 307 -7.05 -15.84 -13.97
N ASP A 308 -7.49 -14.65 -14.36
CA ASP A 308 -8.73 -14.04 -13.88
C ASP A 308 -9.97 -14.82 -14.28
N VAL A 309 -9.96 -15.46 -15.46
CA VAL A 309 -11.02 -16.40 -15.83
C VAL A 309 -11.04 -17.61 -14.89
N ILE A 310 -9.87 -18.14 -14.52
CA ILE A 310 -9.76 -19.32 -13.63
C ILE A 310 -10.22 -18.95 -12.23
N GLU A 311 -9.75 -17.84 -11.71
CA GLU A 311 -10.01 -17.40 -10.34
C GLU A 311 -11.34 -16.66 -10.15
N ASN A 312 -12.03 -16.36 -11.25
CA ASN A 312 -13.25 -15.56 -11.27
C ASN A 312 -13.09 -14.13 -10.75
N ASN A 313 -11.95 -13.51 -11.03
CA ASN A 313 -11.69 -12.11 -10.72
C ASN A 313 -12.31 -11.17 -11.75
N PHE A 314 -12.45 -9.89 -11.39
CA PHE A 314 -12.83 -8.86 -12.34
C PHE A 314 -11.73 -8.71 -13.41
N ASN A 315 -12.15 -8.58 -14.68
CA ASN A 315 -11.27 -8.32 -15.80
C ASN A 315 -12.10 -7.70 -16.93
N ILE A 316 -11.67 -6.56 -17.46
CA ILE A 316 -12.42 -5.82 -18.47
C ILE A 316 -12.66 -6.63 -19.74
N LEU A 317 -11.66 -7.36 -20.26
CA LEU A 317 -11.80 -8.17 -21.46
C LEU A 317 -12.80 -9.30 -21.23
N ARG A 318 -12.78 -9.93 -20.06
CA ARG A 318 -13.71 -10.98 -19.63
C ARG A 318 -15.16 -10.50 -19.66
N MET A 319 -15.43 -9.29 -19.13
CA MET A 319 -16.75 -8.66 -19.12
C MET A 319 -17.20 -8.30 -20.54
N PHE A 320 -16.28 -7.80 -21.37
CA PHE A 320 -16.56 -7.47 -22.78
C PHE A 320 -16.83 -8.74 -23.61
N VAL A 321 -16.08 -9.83 -23.39
CA VAL A 321 -16.34 -11.11 -24.06
C VAL A 321 -17.74 -11.63 -23.70
N ARG A 322 -18.13 -11.51 -22.45
CA ARG A 322 -19.49 -11.90 -22.04
C ARG A 322 -20.56 -11.08 -22.74
N THR A 323 -20.35 -9.78 -22.97
CA THR A 323 -21.32 -8.85 -23.55
C THR A 323 -21.31 -8.89 -25.07
N TYR A 324 -20.15 -8.95 -25.70
CA TYR A 324 -19.96 -8.76 -27.14
C TYR A 324 -19.44 -10.01 -27.89
N GLY A 325 -19.17 -11.10 -27.17
CA GLY A 325 -18.61 -12.32 -27.75
C GLY A 325 -17.32 -12.07 -28.51
N ALA A 326 -17.23 -12.61 -29.72
CA ALA A 326 -16.05 -12.47 -30.58
C ALA A 326 -15.73 -11.02 -31.01
N CYS A 327 -16.67 -10.08 -30.86
CA CYS A 327 -16.46 -8.67 -31.16
C CYS A 327 -15.82 -7.87 -30.02
N ALA A 328 -15.65 -8.47 -28.83
CA ALA A 328 -15.10 -7.82 -27.63
C ALA A 328 -13.79 -7.06 -27.88
N PRO A 329 -12.76 -7.63 -28.56
CA PRO A 329 -11.52 -6.92 -28.83
C PRO A 329 -11.71 -5.63 -29.63
N THR A 330 -12.58 -5.67 -30.62
CA THR A 330 -12.85 -4.50 -31.47
C THR A 330 -13.55 -3.38 -30.67
N VAL A 331 -14.42 -3.74 -29.74
CA VAL A 331 -15.12 -2.75 -28.91
C VAL A 331 -14.16 -2.21 -27.86
N LEU A 332 -13.38 -3.05 -27.17
CA LEU A 332 -12.39 -2.63 -26.18
C LEU A 332 -11.33 -1.72 -26.79
N ALA A 333 -10.85 -2.03 -28.00
CA ALA A 333 -9.86 -1.22 -28.72
C ALA A 333 -10.32 0.23 -28.93
N LYS A 334 -11.63 0.51 -29.01
CA LYS A 334 -12.14 1.90 -29.11
C LYS A 334 -11.94 2.65 -27.79
N TYR A 335 -12.27 2.03 -26.65
CA TYR A 335 -12.05 2.63 -25.33
C TYR A 335 -10.56 2.89 -25.08
N ILE A 336 -9.71 1.95 -25.49
CA ILE A 336 -8.25 2.11 -25.39
C ILE A 336 -7.79 3.30 -26.24
N ALA A 337 -8.21 3.38 -27.51
CA ALA A 337 -7.82 4.47 -28.41
C ALA A 337 -8.27 5.86 -27.92
N GLU A 338 -9.49 5.96 -27.38
CA GLU A 338 -9.99 7.18 -26.77
C GLU A 338 -9.16 7.61 -25.53
N ALA A 339 -8.80 6.64 -24.69
CA ALA A 339 -7.95 6.86 -23.52
C ALA A 339 -6.51 7.26 -23.92
N GLU A 340 -5.92 6.60 -24.94
CA GLU A 340 -4.59 6.95 -25.49
C GLU A 340 -4.56 8.36 -26.09
N GLU A 341 -5.62 8.77 -26.80
CA GLU A 341 -5.73 10.12 -27.32
C GLU A 341 -5.75 11.15 -26.18
N LYS A 342 -6.58 10.90 -25.14
CA LYS A 342 -6.64 11.75 -23.95
C LYS A 342 -5.31 11.79 -23.21
N TYR A 343 -4.68 10.65 -22.99
CA TYR A 343 -3.34 10.52 -22.38
C TYR A 343 -2.31 11.36 -23.12
N ASN A 344 -2.23 11.24 -24.45
CA ASN A 344 -1.28 11.97 -25.27
C ASN A 344 -1.52 13.48 -25.24
N ASN A 345 -2.78 13.93 -25.14
CA ASN A 345 -3.11 15.34 -25.04
C ASN A 345 -2.72 15.91 -23.67
N LEU A 346 -3.04 15.22 -22.58
CA LEU A 346 -2.65 15.62 -21.23
C LEU A 346 -1.12 15.61 -21.04
N LEU A 347 -0.44 14.60 -21.58
CA LEU A 347 1.02 14.50 -21.51
C LEU A 347 1.73 15.70 -22.15
N LYS A 348 1.15 16.30 -23.21
CA LYS A 348 1.66 17.54 -23.85
C LYS A 348 1.44 18.78 -22.98
N MET A 349 0.47 18.75 -22.06
CA MET A 349 0.15 19.85 -21.17
C MET A 349 1.02 19.86 -19.90
N LEU A 350 1.63 18.73 -19.56
CA LEU A 350 2.56 18.63 -18.44
C LEU A 350 3.85 19.40 -18.70
N ASP A 351 4.58 19.71 -17.62
CA ASP A 351 5.96 20.20 -17.75
C ASP A 351 6.79 19.28 -18.66
N PRO A 352 7.56 19.84 -19.63
CA PRO A 352 8.30 19.03 -20.59
C PRO A 352 9.31 18.06 -19.95
N GLN A 353 9.95 18.46 -18.84
CA GLN A 353 10.90 17.59 -18.13
C GLN A 353 10.17 16.48 -17.39
N LEU A 354 9.03 16.78 -16.77
CA LEU A 354 8.17 15.78 -16.13
C LEU A 354 7.67 14.76 -17.15
N SER A 355 7.15 15.21 -18.30
CA SER A 355 6.72 14.33 -19.40
C SER A 355 7.82 13.39 -19.87
N LEU A 356 9.05 13.91 -20.02
CA LEU A 356 10.20 13.12 -20.45
C LEU A 356 10.57 12.09 -19.37
N ASN A 357 10.59 12.47 -18.11
CA ASN A 357 10.92 11.58 -17.00
C ASN A 357 9.88 10.46 -16.88
N TYR A 358 8.60 10.80 -17.00
CA TYR A 358 7.52 9.81 -16.92
C TYR A 358 7.57 8.80 -18.07
N ARG A 359 7.80 9.26 -19.31
CA ARG A 359 8.00 8.37 -20.46
C ARG A 359 9.16 7.42 -20.23
N ARG A 360 10.29 7.92 -19.71
CA ARG A 360 11.45 7.08 -19.40
C ARG A 360 11.09 6.01 -18.36
N ARG A 361 10.33 6.38 -17.31
CA ARG A 361 9.86 5.41 -16.32
C ARG A 361 8.98 4.32 -16.94
N CYS A 362 8.06 4.69 -17.84
CA CYS A 362 7.24 3.72 -18.57
C CYS A 362 8.08 2.78 -19.41
N GLU A 363 9.12 3.28 -20.10
CA GLU A 363 10.06 2.46 -20.87
C GLU A 363 10.90 1.52 -19.98
N GLU A 364 11.29 1.97 -18.79
CA GLU A 364 12.00 1.17 -17.80
C GLU A 364 11.10 0.07 -17.25
N ALA A 365 9.86 0.38 -16.86
CA ALA A 365 8.87 -0.58 -16.40
C ALA A 365 8.63 -1.69 -17.46
N THR A 366 8.51 -1.30 -18.73
CA THR A 366 8.39 -2.26 -19.85
C THR A 366 9.56 -3.23 -19.93
N LYS A 367 10.78 -2.77 -19.62
CA LYS A 367 11.98 -3.62 -19.65
C LYS A 367 12.09 -4.50 -18.42
N GLU A 368 11.71 -3.99 -17.24
CA GLU A 368 11.74 -4.72 -15.96
C GLU A 368 10.74 -5.86 -15.93
N GLY A 369 9.53 -5.66 -16.49
CA GLY A 369 8.48 -6.67 -16.58
C GLY A 369 8.78 -7.83 -17.56
N GLY A 370 9.93 -7.82 -18.23
CA GLY A 370 10.22 -8.75 -19.31
C GLY A 370 9.37 -8.48 -20.54
N ASN A 371 9.59 -9.24 -21.65
CA ASN A 371 8.86 -9.02 -22.91
C ASN A 371 7.33 -9.27 -22.82
N MET A 372 6.77 -9.46 -21.63
CA MET A 372 5.41 -9.97 -21.44
C MET A 372 4.43 -8.96 -20.83
N SER A 373 4.87 -8.00 -20.04
CA SER A 373 3.95 -7.25 -19.16
C SER A 373 3.78 -5.76 -19.44
N ALA A 374 4.50 -5.16 -20.34
CA ALA A 374 4.26 -3.76 -20.69
C ALA A 374 4.32 -3.55 -22.17
N HIS A 375 3.15 -3.42 -22.79
CA HIS A 375 3.06 -2.99 -24.17
C HIS A 375 3.34 -1.48 -24.23
N PRO A 376 4.25 -1.03 -25.12
CA PRO A 376 4.33 0.38 -25.44
C PRO A 376 2.94 0.87 -25.86
N LEU A 377 2.54 2.04 -25.40
CA LEU A 377 1.28 2.66 -25.84
C LEU A 377 1.17 2.54 -27.36
N GLY A 378 0.01 2.08 -27.84
CA GLY A 378 -0.23 1.83 -29.28
C GLY A 378 0.06 0.41 -29.78
N THR A 379 0.59 -0.50 -28.93
CA THR A 379 0.83 -1.90 -29.30
C THR A 379 0.21 -2.86 -28.30
N TRP A 380 -1.10 -3.05 -28.40
CA TRP A 380 -1.86 -3.91 -27.49
C TRP A 380 -1.92 -5.33 -28.00
N SER A 381 -1.57 -6.31 -27.17
CA SER A 381 -1.70 -7.73 -27.47
C SER A 381 -2.97 -8.27 -26.80
N ILE A 382 -3.93 -8.66 -27.61
CA ILE A 382 -5.17 -9.26 -27.11
C ILE A 382 -4.93 -10.78 -26.98
N PRO A 383 -5.16 -11.38 -25.80
CA PRO A 383 -5.04 -12.82 -25.61
C PRO A 383 -6.13 -13.59 -26.37
N PRO A 384 -5.95 -14.91 -26.58
CA PRO A 384 -7.00 -15.76 -27.14
C PRO A 384 -8.29 -15.68 -26.33
N LEU A 385 -9.45 -15.49 -26.99
CA LEU A 385 -10.70 -15.30 -26.29
C LEU A 385 -11.25 -16.61 -25.71
N ILE A 386 -11.62 -16.61 -24.47
CA ILE A 386 -12.31 -17.68 -23.78
C ILE A 386 -13.82 -17.38 -23.83
N LEU A 387 -14.54 -18.00 -24.78
CA LEU A 387 -15.98 -17.78 -24.96
C LEU A 387 -16.84 -18.60 -24.01
N ASP A 388 -16.34 -19.75 -23.55
CA ASP A 388 -16.99 -20.63 -22.60
C ASP A 388 -16.05 -20.88 -21.40
N GLU A 389 -16.20 -20.05 -20.38
CA GLU A 389 -15.36 -20.11 -19.17
C GLU A 389 -15.57 -21.40 -18.35
N GLU A 390 -16.77 -21.97 -18.35
CA GLU A 390 -17.04 -23.23 -17.63
C GLU A 390 -16.30 -24.39 -18.28
N PHE A 391 -16.36 -24.45 -19.61
CA PHE A 391 -15.62 -25.46 -20.37
C PHE A 391 -14.10 -25.28 -20.17
N TYR A 392 -13.63 -24.04 -20.22
CA TYR A 392 -12.20 -23.74 -20.04
C TYR A 392 -11.72 -24.19 -18.65
N ARG A 393 -12.41 -23.80 -17.57
CA ARG A 393 -12.08 -24.23 -16.20
C ARG A 393 -12.14 -25.75 -16.02
N SER A 394 -13.16 -26.41 -16.58
CA SER A 394 -13.29 -27.87 -16.50
C SER A 394 -12.17 -28.60 -17.20
N SER A 395 -11.76 -28.13 -18.38
CA SER A 395 -10.66 -28.74 -19.17
C SER A 395 -9.31 -28.70 -18.45
N LEU A 396 -9.07 -27.65 -17.64
CA LEU A 396 -7.86 -27.52 -16.83
C LEU A 396 -7.84 -28.47 -15.62
N LEU A 397 -9.02 -28.74 -15.02
CA LEU A 397 -9.14 -29.69 -13.91
C LEU A 397 -8.83 -31.12 -14.39
N ASP A 398 -9.35 -31.51 -15.55
CA ASP A 398 -9.12 -32.83 -16.15
C ASP A 398 -7.63 -33.05 -16.52
N SER A 399 -6.95 -32.00 -16.96
CA SER A 399 -5.51 -32.08 -17.28
C SER A 399 -4.62 -32.25 -16.03
N LYS A 400 -5.00 -31.70 -14.88
CA LYS A 400 -4.27 -31.86 -13.61
C LYS A 400 -4.51 -33.24 -12.93
N THR A 401 -5.58 -33.94 -13.31
CA THR A 401 -5.92 -35.27 -12.74
C THR A 401 -5.24 -36.41 -13.51
N GLN A 402 -4.60 -36.15 -14.66
CA GLN A 402 -3.89 -37.15 -15.47
C GLN A 402 -2.36 -37.15 -15.26
N LEU A 403 -1.81 -36.33 -14.37
CA LEU A 403 -0.42 -36.31 -13.93
C LEU A 403 -0.30 -36.83 -12.50
#